data_dbdd21ae66acf82754d435bc8a3c6eb3
#
_entry.id   dbdd21ae66acf82754d435bc8a3c6eb3
#
_cell.length_a   1.000
_cell.length_b   1.000
_cell.length_c   1.000
_cell.angle_alpha   90.00
_cell.angle_beta   90.00
_cell.angle_gamma   90.00
#
_symmetry.space_group_name_H-M   'P 1'
#
loop_
_entity.id
_entity.type
_entity.pdbx_description
1 polymer ?
#
loop_
_entity_poly.entity_id
_entity_poly.type
_entity_poly.pdbx_seq_one_letter_code
_entity_poly.pdbx_strand_id
1 'polypeptide(L)'
;MEWALLLGLNYQHNLFRVKNRIAVIGTGRSGTNFFAAVLNELGRDVQHEKFGEDGIASWCLVADCDDAVYGPGGNQLDSNFIIGHQLRHPLEAIGSITTFNRSSWRFISENSPSIENMPRRILHRAMRHWLDWNERAGEKASFTWRLEDLKNGAPEILMELGWDVSTEDWKAAYERAKHGANTGSVRTSRSLFNPKVGPITQWRRYKHTKRTVPVSWEELNKIDPGLMAEIMSYAASKGYSAKAILNS
;
A
#
# COMPACT_ATOMS: atom_id res chain seq x y z
N MET A 1 23.32 -22.71 55.75
CA MET A 1 22.75 -23.20 54.47
C MET A 1 21.30 -23.53 54.74
N GLU A 2 20.35 -23.09 53.99
CA GLU A 2 18.85 -23.19 54.09
C GLU A 2 18.12 -21.92 54.52
N TRP A 3 18.17 -20.90 53.70
CA TRP A 3 17.12 -19.83 53.70
C TRP A 3 16.87 -19.23 52.32
N ALA A 4 17.10 -19.98 51.25
CA ALA A 4 16.93 -19.49 49.86
C ALA A 4 15.77 -20.08 49.04
N LEU A 5 14.83 -20.73 49.72
CA LEU A 5 13.76 -21.52 49.00
C LEU A 5 12.32 -21.11 49.33
N LEU A 6 12.08 -19.92 49.90
CA LEU A 6 10.72 -19.52 50.31
C LEU A 6 10.21 -18.20 49.72
N LEU A 7 10.84 -17.67 48.69
CA LEU A 7 10.25 -16.60 47.87
C LEU A 7 10.14 -17.09 46.44
N GLY A 8 9.13 -17.95 46.22
CA GLY A 8 8.62 -18.27 44.88
C GLY A 8 8.01 -17.01 44.23
N LEU A 9 8.87 -16.04 43.96
CA LEU A 9 8.55 -14.97 43.04
C LEU A 9 8.55 -15.58 41.65
N ASN A 10 7.38 -16.15 41.27
CA ASN A 10 7.02 -16.21 39.87
C ASN A 10 7.08 -14.80 39.31
N TYR A 11 8.26 -14.41 38.89
CA TYR A 11 8.43 -13.34 37.91
C TYR A 11 7.79 -13.86 36.62
N GLN A 12 6.46 -13.87 36.61
CA GLN A 12 5.77 -13.79 35.35
C GLN A 12 6.26 -12.46 34.76
N HIS A 13 7.22 -12.55 33.86
CA HIS A 13 7.45 -11.55 32.85
C HIS A 13 6.16 -11.40 32.04
N ASN A 14 5.17 -10.74 32.63
CA ASN A 14 4.23 -9.94 31.88
C ASN A 14 5.03 -8.74 31.36
N LEU A 15 6.01 -9.01 30.50
CA LEU A 15 6.40 -8.08 29.47
C LEU A 15 5.09 -7.74 28.79
N PHE A 16 4.58 -6.54 29.07
CA PHE A 16 3.58 -5.91 28.23
C PHE A 16 4.19 -5.97 26.82
N ARG A 17 3.81 -6.98 26.06
CA ARG A 17 4.16 -7.08 24.65
C ARG A 17 3.49 -5.87 24.03
N VAL A 18 4.26 -4.81 23.83
CA VAL A 18 3.79 -3.66 23.06
C VAL A 18 3.22 -4.29 21.79
N LYS A 19 1.92 -4.14 21.58
CA LYS A 19 1.24 -4.76 20.43
C LYS A 19 1.77 -4.04 19.21
N ASN A 20 2.77 -4.61 18.55
CA ASN A 20 3.31 -4.04 17.32
C ASN A 20 2.19 -3.95 16.29
N ARG A 21 2.03 -2.77 15.71
CA ARG A 21 1.06 -2.45 14.67
C ARG A 21 1.75 -2.41 13.32
N ILE A 22 1.04 -2.73 12.27
CA ILE A 22 1.57 -2.63 10.91
C ILE A 22 1.21 -1.30 10.26
N ALA A 23 2.19 -0.68 9.59
CA ALA A 23 1.95 0.38 8.63
C ALA A 23 2.39 -0.09 7.25
N VAL A 24 1.46 -0.26 6.32
CA VAL A 24 1.75 -0.66 4.94
C VAL A 24 1.75 0.57 4.06
N ILE A 25 2.91 0.88 3.49
CA ILE A 25 3.13 2.06 2.66
C ILE A 25 3.53 1.66 1.24
N GLY A 26 3.52 2.60 0.32
CA GLY A 26 3.94 2.42 -1.07
C GLY A 26 3.36 3.50 -1.96
N THR A 27 3.58 3.40 -3.26
CA THR A 27 2.93 4.33 -4.18
C THR A 27 1.42 4.11 -4.23
N GLY A 28 0.67 5.14 -4.52
CA GLY A 28 -0.74 4.96 -4.82
C GLY A 28 -0.92 3.94 -5.95
N ARG A 29 -1.90 3.05 -5.82
CA ARG A 29 -2.16 1.91 -6.72
C ARG A 29 -1.20 0.71 -6.57
N SER A 30 -0.36 0.69 -5.57
CA SER A 30 0.44 -0.51 -5.25
C SER A 30 -0.38 -1.67 -4.64
N GLY A 31 -1.68 -1.47 -4.38
CA GLY A 31 -2.54 -2.53 -3.85
C GLY A 31 -2.64 -2.56 -2.33
N THR A 32 -2.29 -1.49 -1.62
CA THR A 32 -2.40 -1.39 -0.15
C THR A 32 -3.80 -1.69 0.37
N ASN A 33 -4.85 -1.27 -0.37
CA ASN A 33 -6.23 -1.63 -0.03
C ASN A 33 -6.50 -3.14 -0.12
N PHE A 34 -5.90 -3.82 -1.10
CA PHE A 34 -6.03 -5.27 -1.25
C PHE A 34 -5.34 -6.00 -0.09
N PHE A 35 -4.12 -5.56 0.27
CA PHE A 35 -3.39 -6.15 1.38
C PHE A 35 -4.15 -5.98 2.71
N ALA A 36 -4.69 -4.78 2.99
CA ALA A 36 -5.56 -4.57 4.13
C ALA A 36 -6.76 -5.53 4.13
N ALA A 37 -7.38 -5.77 2.96
CA ALA A 37 -8.48 -6.72 2.85
C ALA A 37 -8.05 -8.16 3.17
N VAL A 38 -6.86 -8.61 2.75
CA VAL A 38 -6.33 -9.93 3.10
C VAL A 38 -6.12 -10.04 4.61
N LEU A 39 -5.53 -9.03 5.25
CA LEU A 39 -5.33 -9.02 6.69
C LEU A 39 -6.64 -9.03 7.48
N ASN A 40 -7.66 -8.32 7.00
CA ASN A 40 -9.00 -8.36 7.59
C ASN A 40 -9.65 -9.75 7.49
N GLU A 41 -9.42 -10.48 6.39
CA GLU A 41 -9.87 -11.87 6.24
C GLU A 41 -9.16 -12.84 7.22
N LEU A 42 -7.99 -12.44 7.72
CA LEU A 42 -7.24 -13.14 8.80
C LEU A 42 -7.66 -12.67 10.21
N GLY A 43 -8.69 -11.83 10.33
CA GLY A 43 -9.17 -11.31 11.60
C GLY A 43 -8.31 -10.18 12.19
N ARG A 44 -7.48 -9.52 11.37
CA ARG A 44 -6.67 -8.36 11.78
C ARG A 44 -7.35 -7.06 11.37
N ASP A 45 -7.54 -6.14 12.31
CA ASP A 45 -8.14 -4.82 12.02
C ASP A 45 -7.10 -3.87 11.44
N VAL A 46 -6.73 -4.09 10.17
CA VAL A 46 -5.88 -3.19 9.38
C VAL A 46 -6.76 -2.44 8.39
N GLN A 47 -6.87 -1.13 8.55
CA GLN A 47 -7.78 -0.33 7.74
C GLN A 47 -7.04 0.35 6.58
N HIS A 48 -7.77 0.67 5.49
CA HIS A 48 -7.23 1.44 4.38
C HIS A 48 -7.51 2.94 4.57
N GLU A 49 -6.45 3.76 4.51
CA GLU A 49 -6.49 5.24 4.66
C GLU A 49 -7.03 5.73 6.02
N LYS A 50 -7.01 4.88 7.04
CA LYS A 50 -7.33 5.20 8.44
C LYS A 50 -6.74 4.16 9.37
N PHE A 51 -6.53 4.51 10.64
CA PHE A 51 -6.05 3.58 11.65
C PHE A 51 -7.13 2.55 12.04
N GLY A 52 -6.75 1.27 12.03
CA GLY A 52 -7.41 0.18 12.73
C GLY A 52 -6.65 -0.18 14.02
N GLU A 53 -7.16 -1.13 14.79
CA GLU A 53 -6.48 -1.59 16.01
C GLU A 53 -5.11 -2.21 15.73
N ASP A 54 -5.00 -3.00 14.66
CA ASP A 54 -3.78 -3.71 14.28
C ASP A 54 -2.92 -2.92 13.28
N GLY A 55 -3.45 -1.86 12.67
CA GLY A 55 -2.64 -1.05 11.79
C GLY A 55 -3.37 -0.27 10.70
N ILE A 56 -2.58 0.17 9.73
CA ILE A 56 -3.05 0.99 8.62
C ILE A 56 -2.32 0.60 7.33
N ALA A 57 -3.03 0.66 6.21
CA ALA A 57 -2.45 0.54 4.88
C ALA A 57 -2.81 1.77 4.05
N SER A 58 -1.84 2.62 3.75
CA SER A 58 -2.08 3.86 3.01
C SER A 58 -0.84 4.35 2.27
N TRP A 59 -1.05 4.80 1.04
CA TRP A 59 -0.01 5.45 0.24
C TRP A 59 0.33 6.86 0.75
N CYS A 60 -0.57 7.50 1.49
CA CYS A 60 -0.32 8.83 2.06
C CYS A 60 0.71 8.85 3.17
N LEU A 61 0.92 7.72 3.87
CA LEU A 61 1.93 7.59 4.91
C LEU A 61 3.38 7.80 4.42
N VAL A 62 3.60 7.78 3.12
CA VAL A 62 4.90 8.13 2.51
C VAL A 62 5.19 9.62 2.68
N ALA A 63 4.16 10.47 2.68
CA ALA A 63 4.26 11.88 3.03
C ALA A 63 4.17 12.08 4.55
N ASP A 64 4.84 13.11 5.07
CA ASP A 64 4.87 13.43 6.50
C ASP A 64 3.83 14.50 6.87
N CYS A 65 2.68 14.48 6.20
CA CYS A 65 1.58 15.38 6.44
C CYS A 65 0.23 14.66 6.31
N ASP A 66 -0.73 15.08 7.10
CA ASP A 66 -2.11 14.61 7.02
C ASP A 66 -2.84 15.25 5.85
N ASP A 67 -3.83 14.54 5.30
CA ASP A 67 -4.73 15.08 4.30
C ASP A 67 -6.19 14.75 4.66
N ALA A 68 -7.07 15.74 4.53
CA ALA A 68 -8.48 15.59 4.87
C ALA A 68 -9.22 14.54 4.03
N VAL A 69 -8.67 14.17 2.86
CA VAL A 69 -9.28 13.20 1.93
C VAL A 69 -8.66 11.82 2.08
N TYR A 70 -7.33 11.77 2.31
CA TYR A 70 -6.55 10.54 2.25
C TYR A 70 -6.08 10.04 3.62
N GLY A 71 -6.38 10.81 4.67
CA GLY A 71 -6.13 10.39 6.05
C GLY A 71 -4.74 10.77 6.58
N PRO A 72 -4.23 10.01 7.55
CA PRO A 72 -3.02 10.34 8.27
C PRO A 72 -1.77 10.23 7.39
N GLY A 73 -0.80 11.11 7.64
CA GLY A 73 0.54 11.06 7.09
C GLY A 73 1.51 10.23 7.93
N GLY A 74 2.73 10.07 7.42
CA GLY A 74 3.79 9.30 8.09
C GLY A 74 4.23 9.89 9.42
N ASN A 75 4.00 11.18 9.65
CA ASN A 75 4.26 11.86 10.92
C ASN A 75 3.43 11.32 12.10
N GLN A 76 2.35 10.58 11.84
CA GLN A 76 1.53 9.94 12.88
C GLN A 76 1.96 8.51 13.21
N LEU A 77 2.99 7.98 12.56
CA LEU A 77 3.55 6.68 12.86
C LEU A 77 4.54 6.80 14.02
N ASP A 78 4.23 6.19 15.14
CA ASP A 78 5.12 6.07 16.29
C ASP A 78 5.98 4.79 16.24
N SER A 79 6.82 4.58 17.24
CA SER A 79 7.70 3.41 17.36
C SER A 79 6.96 2.07 17.53
N ASN A 80 5.65 2.07 17.72
CA ASN A 80 4.85 0.85 17.82
C ASN A 80 4.47 0.30 16.43
N PHE A 81 4.77 1.04 15.36
CA PHE A 81 4.53 0.57 14.00
C PHE A 81 5.75 -0.10 13.40
N ILE A 82 5.56 -1.29 12.86
CA ILE A 82 6.50 -1.92 11.93
C ILE A 82 6.06 -1.51 10.52
N ILE A 83 6.97 -0.86 9.81
CA ILE A 83 6.66 -0.28 8.49
C ILE A 83 7.06 -1.26 7.39
N GLY A 84 6.10 -1.59 6.55
CA GLY A 84 6.31 -2.42 5.37
C GLY A 84 5.98 -1.69 4.07
N HIS A 85 6.85 -1.86 3.07
CA HIS A 85 6.71 -1.26 1.75
C HIS A 85 6.14 -2.28 0.77
N GLN A 86 4.94 -2.02 0.26
CA GLN A 86 4.34 -2.81 -0.80
C GLN A 86 4.58 -2.19 -2.17
N LEU A 87 5.29 -2.94 -3.00
CA LEU A 87 5.55 -2.61 -4.40
C LEU A 87 4.51 -3.25 -5.33
N ARG A 88 4.35 -2.67 -6.51
CA ARG A 88 3.64 -3.25 -7.64
C ARG A 88 4.43 -3.00 -8.92
N HIS A 89 4.32 -3.94 -9.87
CA HIS A 89 4.99 -3.83 -11.17
C HIS A 89 4.81 -2.42 -11.77
N PRO A 90 5.91 -1.78 -12.23
CA PRO A 90 5.86 -0.37 -12.65
C PRO A 90 4.80 -0.07 -13.70
N LEU A 91 4.72 -0.86 -14.78
CA LEU A 91 3.73 -0.60 -15.84
C LEU A 91 2.28 -0.69 -15.34
N GLU A 92 2.00 -1.68 -14.47
CA GLU A 92 0.70 -1.86 -13.86
C GLU A 92 0.31 -0.70 -12.92
N ALA A 93 1.27 -0.28 -12.10
CA ALA A 93 1.05 0.82 -11.16
C ALA A 93 0.95 2.17 -11.90
N ILE A 94 1.90 2.48 -12.79
CA ILE A 94 1.94 3.73 -13.56
C ILE A 94 0.67 3.88 -14.38
N GLY A 95 0.25 2.84 -15.12
CA GLY A 95 -0.99 2.86 -15.89
C GLY A 95 -2.21 3.12 -15.00
N SER A 96 -2.24 2.57 -13.79
CA SER A 96 -3.32 2.81 -12.83
C SER A 96 -3.25 4.22 -12.20
N ILE A 97 -2.06 4.77 -11.96
CA ILE A 97 -1.85 6.12 -11.42
C ILE A 97 -2.38 7.19 -12.37
N THR A 98 -2.31 6.98 -13.70
CA THR A 98 -2.86 7.93 -14.68
C THR A 98 -4.36 8.17 -14.48
N THR A 99 -5.06 7.27 -13.80
CA THR A 99 -6.50 7.38 -13.50
C THR A 99 -6.81 8.18 -12.23
N PHE A 100 -5.82 8.74 -11.57
CA PHE A 100 -6.02 9.57 -10.37
C PHE A 100 -6.87 10.80 -10.69
N ASN A 101 -7.71 11.17 -9.73
CA ASN A 101 -8.52 12.37 -9.81
C ASN A 101 -7.70 13.62 -9.43
N ARG A 102 -8.33 14.79 -9.54
CA ARG A 102 -7.71 16.08 -9.26
C ARG A 102 -7.20 16.20 -7.81
N SER A 103 -7.93 15.65 -6.82
CA SER A 103 -7.49 15.72 -5.41
C SER A 103 -6.26 14.87 -5.15
N SER A 104 -6.17 13.67 -5.76
CA SER A 104 -4.95 12.84 -5.66
C SER A 104 -3.74 13.58 -6.25
N TRP A 105 -3.89 14.18 -7.44
CA TRP A 105 -2.79 14.91 -8.07
C TRP A 105 -2.41 16.18 -7.31
N ARG A 106 -3.36 16.86 -6.65
CA ARG A 106 -3.06 17.97 -5.76
C ARG A 106 -2.16 17.49 -4.61
N PHE A 107 -2.60 16.47 -3.86
CA PHE A 107 -1.84 15.91 -2.75
C PHE A 107 -0.42 15.49 -3.17
N ILE A 108 -0.30 14.79 -4.31
CA ILE A 108 0.99 14.37 -4.85
C ILE A 108 1.88 15.58 -5.13
N SER A 109 1.35 16.63 -5.79
CA SER A 109 2.13 17.81 -6.14
C SER A 109 2.59 18.60 -4.91
N GLU A 110 1.72 18.71 -3.90
CA GLU A 110 2.03 19.38 -2.63
C GLU A 110 3.11 18.66 -1.83
N ASN A 111 3.29 17.34 -2.06
CA ASN A 111 4.22 16.47 -1.32
C ASN A 111 5.39 15.94 -2.15
N SER A 112 5.53 16.36 -3.39
CA SER A 112 6.62 15.96 -4.29
C SER A 112 7.08 17.15 -5.15
N PRO A 113 8.13 17.88 -4.70
CA PRO A 113 8.66 19.03 -5.43
C PRO A 113 9.09 18.71 -6.86
N SER A 114 9.54 17.47 -7.10
CA SER A 114 9.91 16.99 -8.43
C SER A 114 8.72 16.97 -9.40
N ILE A 115 7.49 16.77 -8.90
CA ILE A 115 6.26 16.71 -9.69
C ILE A 115 5.59 18.07 -9.82
N GLU A 116 5.71 18.94 -8.85
CA GLU A 116 5.10 20.27 -8.83
C GLU A 116 5.44 21.06 -10.10
N ASN A 117 6.71 21.04 -10.49
CA ASN A 117 7.27 21.80 -11.60
C ASN A 117 7.29 21.03 -12.94
N MET A 118 6.74 19.80 -12.98
CA MET A 118 6.73 18.99 -14.20
C MET A 118 5.66 19.43 -15.20
N PRO A 119 5.90 19.21 -16.51
CA PRO A 119 4.86 19.35 -17.54
C PRO A 119 3.60 18.57 -17.15
N ARG A 120 2.42 19.11 -17.47
CA ARG A 120 1.11 18.51 -17.11
C ARG A 120 0.77 17.22 -17.90
N ARG A 121 1.76 16.53 -18.47
CA ARG A 121 1.59 15.24 -19.12
C ARG A 121 1.36 14.19 -18.03
N ILE A 122 0.16 13.63 -17.99
CA ILE A 122 -0.27 12.75 -16.90
C ILE A 122 0.60 11.50 -16.75
N LEU A 123 1.02 10.91 -17.86
CA LEU A 123 1.89 9.73 -17.87
C LEU A 123 3.28 10.05 -17.32
N HIS A 124 3.89 11.17 -17.71
CA HIS A 124 5.19 11.61 -17.20
C HIS A 124 5.16 11.83 -15.67
N ARG A 125 4.10 12.50 -15.18
CA ARG A 125 3.89 12.68 -13.74
C ARG A 125 3.66 11.37 -13.00
N ALA A 126 2.96 10.41 -13.63
CA ALA A 126 2.73 9.08 -13.05
C ALA A 126 4.03 8.27 -12.94
N MET A 127 4.93 8.38 -13.92
CA MET A 127 6.27 7.79 -13.87
C MET A 127 7.07 8.34 -12.68
N ARG A 128 7.17 9.66 -12.56
CA ARG A 128 7.91 10.31 -11.46
C ARG A 128 7.29 10.00 -10.10
N HIS A 129 5.96 10.03 -9.98
CA HIS A 129 5.28 9.65 -8.74
C HIS A 129 5.58 8.20 -8.35
N TRP A 130 5.58 7.27 -9.31
CA TRP A 130 5.90 5.88 -9.01
C TRP A 130 7.31 5.76 -8.43
N LEU A 131 8.30 6.41 -9.04
CA LEU A 131 9.69 6.34 -8.58
C LEU A 131 9.87 7.02 -7.22
N ASP A 132 9.58 8.31 -7.12
CA ASP A 132 9.80 9.11 -5.91
C ASP A 132 9.09 8.53 -4.68
N TRP A 133 7.85 8.05 -4.86
CA TRP A 133 7.08 7.50 -3.75
C TRP A 133 7.61 6.16 -3.27
N ASN A 134 8.08 5.31 -4.19
CA ASN A 134 8.66 4.03 -3.83
C ASN A 134 10.07 4.17 -3.22
N GLU A 135 10.88 5.13 -3.67
CA GLU A 135 12.16 5.44 -3.04
C GLU A 135 11.94 5.88 -1.58
N ARG A 136 11.11 6.88 -1.35
CA ARG A 136 10.76 7.37 -0.01
C ARG A 136 10.12 6.30 0.87
N ALA A 137 9.26 5.46 0.31
CA ALA A 137 8.68 4.33 1.03
C ALA A 137 9.75 3.30 1.42
N GLY A 138 10.69 3.02 0.51
CA GLY A 138 11.80 2.10 0.77
C GLY A 138 12.76 2.59 1.84
N GLU A 139 12.95 3.91 1.99
CA GLU A 139 13.77 4.51 3.06
C GLU A 139 13.13 4.38 4.45
N LYS A 140 11.79 4.41 4.51
CA LYS A 140 11.03 4.31 5.77
C LYS A 140 10.78 2.88 6.24
N ALA A 141 10.75 1.93 5.31
CA ALA A 141 10.29 0.58 5.59
C ALA A 141 11.42 -0.37 6.01
N SER A 142 11.12 -1.22 7.00
CA SER A 142 12.01 -2.33 7.40
C SER A 142 11.84 -3.56 6.51
N PHE A 143 10.70 -3.71 5.86
CA PHE A 143 10.36 -4.85 5.00
C PHE A 143 9.82 -4.36 3.66
N THR A 144 10.15 -5.08 2.59
CA THR A 144 9.65 -4.80 1.24
C THR A 144 9.16 -6.07 0.57
N TRP A 145 7.99 -6.03 -0.04
CA TRP A 145 7.45 -7.15 -0.84
C TRP A 145 6.72 -6.63 -2.07
N ARG A 146 6.51 -7.53 -3.02
CA ARG A 146 5.77 -7.22 -4.25
C ARG A 146 4.32 -7.72 -4.11
N LEU A 147 3.38 -6.94 -4.61
CA LEU A 147 1.96 -7.32 -4.67
C LEU A 147 1.77 -8.67 -5.36
N GLU A 148 2.53 -8.91 -6.41
CA GLU A 148 2.47 -10.09 -7.25
C GLU A 148 2.88 -11.37 -6.49
N ASP A 149 3.70 -11.25 -5.45
CA ASP A 149 4.18 -12.39 -4.65
C ASP A 149 3.19 -12.81 -3.56
N LEU A 150 2.24 -11.96 -3.19
CA LEU A 150 1.27 -12.24 -2.14
C LEU A 150 0.43 -13.51 -2.40
N LYS A 151 0.26 -13.88 -3.66
CA LYS A 151 -0.42 -15.13 -4.04
C LYS A 151 0.36 -16.40 -3.62
N ASN A 152 1.68 -16.27 -3.41
CA ASN A 152 2.57 -17.38 -3.09
C ASN A 152 2.72 -17.60 -1.57
N GLY A 153 2.54 -16.54 -0.77
CA GLY A 153 2.67 -16.61 0.69
C GLY A 153 2.55 -15.25 1.38
N ALA A 154 2.50 -15.31 2.69
CA ALA A 154 2.49 -14.14 3.55
C ALA A 154 3.86 -13.44 3.54
N PRO A 155 3.92 -12.10 3.60
CA PRO A 155 5.17 -11.37 3.78
C PRO A 155 5.80 -11.64 5.17
N GLU A 156 7.14 -11.64 5.22
CA GLU A 156 7.92 -11.86 6.45
C GLU A 156 7.55 -10.92 7.60
N ILE A 157 7.10 -9.71 7.30
CA ILE A 157 6.66 -8.73 8.30
C ILE A 157 5.60 -9.29 9.27
N LEU A 158 4.78 -10.26 8.83
CA LEU A 158 3.77 -10.85 9.71
C LEU A 158 4.40 -11.69 10.82
N MET A 159 5.51 -12.37 10.56
CA MET A 159 6.28 -13.09 11.58
C MET A 159 6.90 -12.14 12.60
N GLU A 160 7.43 -11.00 12.14
CA GLU A 160 7.99 -9.96 13.02
C GLU A 160 6.92 -9.37 13.95
N LEU A 161 5.69 -9.23 13.46
CA LEU A 161 4.53 -8.83 14.27
C LEU A 161 4.08 -9.91 15.26
N GLY A 162 4.65 -11.12 15.18
CA GLY A 162 4.20 -12.28 15.94
C GLY A 162 2.83 -12.79 15.49
N TRP A 163 2.47 -12.54 14.23
CA TRP A 163 1.25 -13.05 13.62
C TRP A 163 1.57 -14.36 12.92
N ASP A 164 1.35 -15.45 13.65
CA ASP A 164 1.53 -16.80 13.09
C ASP A 164 0.38 -17.08 12.12
N VAL A 165 0.71 -17.12 10.83
CA VAL A 165 -0.25 -17.33 9.74
C VAL A 165 0.21 -18.52 8.92
N SER A 166 -0.57 -19.60 8.93
CA SER A 166 -0.26 -20.76 8.10
C SER A 166 -0.36 -20.43 6.60
N THR A 167 0.35 -21.19 5.77
CA THR A 167 0.27 -21.03 4.31
C THR A 167 -1.15 -21.24 3.80
N GLU A 168 -1.90 -22.15 4.41
CA GLU A 168 -3.28 -22.47 4.07
C GLU A 168 -4.22 -21.31 4.41
N ASP A 169 -4.10 -20.76 5.63
CA ASP A 169 -4.90 -19.61 6.06
C ASP A 169 -4.62 -18.39 5.20
N TRP A 170 -3.34 -18.14 4.88
CA TRP A 170 -2.96 -17.06 3.99
C TRP A 170 -3.61 -17.20 2.60
N LYS A 171 -3.49 -18.36 1.96
CA LYS A 171 -4.08 -18.62 0.65
C LYS A 171 -5.60 -18.46 0.68
N ALA A 172 -6.25 -18.98 1.71
CA ALA A 172 -7.69 -18.85 1.87
C ALA A 172 -8.12 -17.38 2.02
N ALA A 173 -7.42 -16.60 2.85
CA ALA A 173 -7.67 -15.17 3.03
C ALA A 173 -7.42 -14.38 1.74
N TYR A 174 -6.31 -14.69 1.03
CA TYR A 174 -5.98 -14.07 -0.25
C TYR A 174 -7.10 -14.26 -1.30
N GLU A 175 -7.59 -15.48 -1.46
CA GLU A 175 -8.67 -15.76 -2.44
C GLU A 175 -9.99 -15.09 -2.01
N ARG A 176 -10.36 -15.10 -0.72
CA ARG A 176 -11.55 -14.35 -0.26
C ARG A 176 -11.45 -12.86 -0.53
N ALA A 177 -10.31 -12.25 -0.20
CA ALA A 177 -10.06 -10.83 -0.45
C ALA A 177 -10.09 -10.50 -1.95
N LYS A 178 -9.55 -11.36 -2.80
CA LYS A 178 -9.55 -11.21 -4.26
C LYS A 178 -10.97 -11.24 -4.84
N HIS A 179 -11.82 -12.13 -4.36
CA HIS A 179 -13.24 -12.16 -4.74
C HIS A 179 -13.95 -10.90 -4.26
N GLY A 180 -13.72 -10.44 -3.03
CA GLY A 180 -14.29 -9.20 -2.49
C GLY A 180 -13.80 -7.95 -3.22
N ALA A 181 -12.53 -7.90 -3.61
CA ALA A 181 -11.96 -6.77 -4.36
C ALA A 181 -12.47 -6.68 -5.80
N ASN A 182 -12.68 -7.84 -6.45
CA ASN A 182 -13.20 -7.90 -7.81
C ASN A 182 -14.72 -7.65 -7.89
N THR A 183 -15.45 -7.84 -6.80
CA THR A 183 -16.87 -7.49 -6.67
C THR A 183 -17.07 -6.00 -6.38
N GLY A 184 -16.27 -5.12 -6.98
CA GLY A 184 -16.41 -3.66 -6.86
C GLY A 184 -17.82 -3.10 -7.03
N SER A 185 -18.76 -3.95 -7.44
CA SER A 185 -20.20 -3.74 -7.41
C SER A 185 -20.84 -3.80 -6.02
N VAL A 186 -20.28 -4.56 -5.07
CA VAL A 186 -20.93 -4.77 -3.75
C VAL A 186 -20.61 -3.62 -2.76
N ARG A 187 -19.43 -3.00 -2.84
CA ARG A 187 -19.14 -1.77 -2.06
C ARG A 187 -20.01 -0.57 -2.50
N THR A 188 -20.43 -0.55 -3.76
CA THR A 188 -21.28 0.51 -4.29
C THR A 188 -22.71 0.45 -3.76
N SER A 189 -23.26 -0.71 -3.41
CA SER A 189 -24.63 -0.81 -2.95
C SER A 189 -24.86 -0.15 -1.57
N ARG A 190 -23.90 -0.25 -0.64
CA ARG A 190 -23.99 0.43 0.68
C ARG A 190 -23.66 1.93 0.61
N SER A 191 -22.77 2.36 -0.29
CA SER A 191 -22.46 3.78 -0.50
C SER A 191 -23.46 4.51 -1.39
N LEU A 192 -24.24 3.78 -2.21
CA LEU A 192 -25.28 4.34 -3.04
C LEU A 192 -26.45 4.94 -2.22
N PHE A 193 -26.60 4.50 -0.97
CA PHE A 193 -27.63 5.00 -0.06
C PHE A 193 -27.12 5.99 1.01
N ASN A 194 -25.96 6.62 0.78
CA ASN A 194 -25.53 7.69 1.67
C ASN A 194 -26.38 8.95 1.37
N PRO A 195 -27.34 9.34 2.24
CA PRO A 195 -28.24 10.45 2.00
C PRO A 195 -27.56 11.82 1.92
N LYS A 196 -26.27 11.90 2.29
CA LYS A 196 -25.47 13.13 2.23
C LYS A 196 -24.82 13.36 0.85
N VAL A 197 -24.95 12.41 -0.09
CA VAL A 197 -24.35 12.51 -1.42
C VAL A 197 -25.44 12.38 -2.47
N GLY A 198 -25.69 13.46 -3.20
CA GLY A 198 -26.76 13.50 -4.20
C GLY A 198 -26.59 12.47 -5.32
N PRO A 199 -27.72 12.04 -5.97
CA PRO A 199 -27.75 10.94 -6.93
C PRO A 199 -26.84 11.15 -8.15
N ILE A 200 -26.63 12.37 -8.60
CA ILE A 200 -25.75 12.70 -9.74
C ILE A 200 -24.28 12.45 -9.39
N THR A 201 -23.87 12.75 -8.16
CA THR A 201 -22.50 12.52 -7.69
C THR A 201 -22.24 11.02 -7.49
N GLN A 202 -23.26 10.27 -7.05
CA GLN A 202 -23.21 8.81 -6.93
C GLN A 202 -23.11 8.15 -8.31
N TRP A 203 -23.89 8.62 -9.30
CA TRP A 203 -23.85 8.11 -10.67
C TRP A 203 -22.50 8.40 -11.37
N ARG A 204 -21.90 9.58 -11.16
CA ARG A 204 -20.55 9.90 -11.66
C ARG A 204 -19.48 8.99 -11.04
N ARG A 205 -19.57 8.65 -9.74
CA ARG A 205 -18.67 7.69 -9.10
C ARG A 205 -18.81 6.28 -9.67
N TYR A 206 -20.03 5.86 -10.03
CA TYR A 206 -20.29 4.55 -10.62
C TYR A 206 -19.72 4.42 -12.04
N LYS A 207 -19.78 5.47 -12.86
CA LYS A 207 -19.22 5.46 -14.23
C LYS A 207 -17.67 5.44 -14.28
N HIS A 208 -16.99 5.79 -13.22
CA HIS A 208 -15.55 5.65 -13.11
C HIS A 208 -15.14 4.27 -12.58
N THR A 209 -15.59 3.21 -13.25
CA THR A 209 -14.87 1.92 -13.19
C THR A 209 -13.46 2.21 -13.70
N LYS A 210 -12.51 2.22 -12.79
CA LYS A 210 -11.11 2.57 -13.03
C LYS A 210 -10.50 1.54 -13.96
N ARG A 211 -10.63 1.74 -15.27
CA ARG A 211 -9.88 0.96 -16.25
C ARG A 211 -8.43 1.34 -16.09
N THR A 212 -7.58 0.40 -15.68
CA THR A 212 -6.14 0.56 -15.82
C THR A 212 -5.85 0.87 -17.27
N VAL A 213 -5.14 1.95 -17.55
CA VAL A 213 -4.67 2.25 -18.90
C VAL A 213 -3.45 1.37 -19.13
N PRO A 214 -3.48 0.44 -20.09
CA PRO A 214 -2.28 -0.31 -20.43
C PRO A 214 -1.16 0.66 -20.83
N VAL A 215 0.03 0.42 -20.34
CA VAL A 215 1.22 1.23 -20.60
C VAL A 215 2.35 0.28 -20.94
N SER A 216 3.17 0.63 -21.93
CA SER A 216 4.34 -0.14 -22.34
C SER A 216 5.65 0.60 -22.04
N TRP A 217 6.75 -0.13 -21.97
CA TRP A 217 8.09 0.46 -21.84
C TRP A 217 8.44 1.38 -23.01
N GLU A 218 7.95 1.04 -24.20
CA GLU A 218 8.14 1.88 -25.38
C GLU A 218 7.46 3.25 -25.24
N GLU A 219 6.25 3.30 -24.68
CA GLU A 219 5.54 4.55 -24.40
C GLU A 219 6.27 5.38 -23.34
N LEU A 220 6.75 4.73 -22.25
CA LEU A 220 7.54 5.42 -21.22
C LEU A 220 8.83 6.00 -21.81
N ASN A 221 9.52 5.23 -22.66
CA ASN A 221 10.74 5.66 -23.34
C ASN A 221 10.51 6.87 -24.24
N LYS A 222 9.38 6.94 -24.94
CA LYS A 222 9.00 8.11 -25.76
C LYS A 222 8.71 9.36 -24.93
N ILE A 223 8.29 9.21 -23.69
CA ILE A 223 7.99 10.32 -22.79
C ILE A 223 9.27 10.87 -22.16
N ASP A 224 10.06 9.99 -21.54
CA ASP A 224 11.31 10.34 -20.86
C ASP A 224 12.20 9.09 -20.74
N PRO A 225 13.21 8.93 -21.63
CA PRO A 225 14.11 7.79 -21.62
C PRO A 225 14.94 7.69 -20.33
N GLY A 226 15.34 8.83 -19.76
CA GLY A 226 16.15 8.89 -18.54
C GLY A 226 15.34 8.39 -17.34
N LEU A 227 14.16 8.95 -17.14
CA LEU A 227 13.26 8.53 -16.06
C LEU A 227 12.83 7.07 -16.21
N MET A 228 12.59 6.60 -17.44
CA MET A 228 12.30 5.18 -17.67
C MET A 228 13.47 4.29 -17.22
N ALA A 229 14.72 4.66 -17.52
CA ALA A 229 15.90 3.91 -17.11
C ALA A 229 16.04 3.87 -15.57
N GLU A 230 15.78 4.99 -14.87
CA GLU A 230 15.74 5.06 -13.41
C GLU A 230 14.68 4.10 -12.84
N ILE A 231 13.47 4.11 -13.39
CA ILE A 231 12.38 3.21 -12.99
C ILE A 231 12.78 1.74 -13.18
N MET A 232 13.38 1.39 -14.31
CA MET A 232 13.84 0.02 -14.57
C MET A 232 14.93 -0.41 -13.59
N SER A 233 15.90 0.47 -13.32
CA SER A 233 16.98 0.22 -12.37
C SER A 233 16.42 -0.01 -10.95
N TYR A 234 15.54 0.86 -10.48
CA TYR A 234 14.89 0.73 -9.20
C TYR A 234 14.06 -0.57 -9.12
N ALA A 235 13.25 -0.87 -10.12
CA ALA A 235 12.46 -2.09 -10.18
C ALA A 235 13.35 -3.34 -10.12
N ALA A 236 14.46 -3.36 -10.87
CA ALA A 236 15.43 -4.45 -10.85
C ALA A 236 16.05 -4.65 -9.45
N SER A 237 16.42 -3.56 -8.76
CA SER A 237 16.93 -3.62 -7.38
C SER A 237 15.93 -4.19 -6.37
N LYS A 238 14.63 -4.15 -6.71
CA LYS A 238 13.53 -4.70 -5.90
C LYS A 238 13.05 -6.08 -6.39
N GLY A 239 13.85 -6.76 -7.22
CA GLY A 239 13.62 -8.14 -7.62
C GLY A 239 12.65 -8.33 -8.80
N TYR A 240 12.28 -7.26 -9.51
CA TYR A 240 11.63 -7.41 -10.81
C TYR A 240 12.70 -7.80 -11.84
N SER A 241 12.60 -9.02 -12.41
CA SER A 241 13.60 -9.48 -13.38
C SER A 241 13.56 -8.63 -14.65
N ALA A 242 14.73 -8.42 -15.28
CA ALA A 242 14.82 -7.74 -16.58
C ALA A 242 13.91 -8.41 -17.64
N LYS A 243 13.78 -9.74 -17.60
CA LYS A 243 12.89 -10.50 -18.48
C LYS A 243 11.41 -10.22 -18.19
N ALA A 244 11.02 -10.07 -16.92
CA ALA A 244 9.65 -9.68 -16.55
C ALA A 244 9.37 -8.22 -16.90
N ILE A 245 10.40 -7.38 -16.86
CA ILE A 245 10.32 -5.96 -17.24
C ILE A 245 10.16 -5.81 -18.76
N LEU A 246 10.87 -6.62 -19.58
CA LEU A 246 10.89 -6.46 -21.04
C LEU A 246 9.76 -7.19 -21.76
N ASN A 247 9.11 -8.18 -21.11
CA ASN A 247 8.04 -9.00 -21.69
C ASN A 247 6.63 -8.54 -21.26
N SER A 248 6.48 -7.44 -20.55
CA SER A 248 5.24 -6.81 -20.13
C SER A 248 4.98 -5.55 -20.96
#